data_cf5d05a5c78757434ae90345b0f4557f
#
_entry.id   cf5d05a5c78757434ae90345b0f4557f
#
_cell.length_a   1.000
_cell.length_b   1.000
_cell.length_c   1.000
_cell.angle_alpha   90.00
_cell.angle_beta   90.00
_cell.angle_gamma   90.00
#
_symmetry.space_group_name_H-M   'P 1'
#
loop_
_entity.id
_entity.type
_entity.pdbx_description
1 polymer ?
#
loop_
_entity_poly.entity_id
_entity_poly.type
_entity_poly.pdbx_seq_one_letter_code
_entity_poly.pdbx_strand_id
1 'polypeptide(L)'
;DEVKRYNLISNTHAGEWDLEKLEEFFADIDYKDIICELPEIFAELPSTDMVTAKPEETKEILEDEFDEGPVADPVTKPGDLYELNEHRLLCADSTDMYAVGRLMDGKLAQMVFTDPPYNVKVADIVGLGKIKHDEFKMASGEMNKSRFTRFLEDVIMNLIKYSKNGSIHYICMDWKHVNELSTAGKLYQEFKQLIIWVKDNGGMGTFYRSQHELIFVYKNGKGKHINNFELGQNGRYRTNVWQFAGMNSVGNKERDALEDHPTVKPVKLVADAMYDCSKEGSIILDLFLGSGTTIIAAEQTGRVCFGQEMDEKYCDTKIRRYLRFMKQYGHPVTIKRNGVVLESTELAKFL
;
A
#
# COMPACT_ATOMS: atom_id res chain seq x y z
N ASP A 1 32.51 -30.81 -19.23
CA ASP A 1 31.50 -29.98 -19.91
C ASP A 1 30.15 -30.69 -20.06
N GLU A 2 30.05 -31.88 -20.63
CA GLU A 2 28.77 -32.62 -20.74
C GLU A 2 28.14 -32.92 -19.36
N VAL A 3 28.96 -33.25 -18.34
CA VAL A 3 28.49 -33.54 -16.97
C VAL A 3 27.91 -32.28 -16.31
N LYS A 4 28.56 -31.11 -16.50
CA LYS A 4 28.07 -29.82 -16.00
C LYS A 4 26.76 -29.42 -16.71
N ARG A 5 26.71 -29.63 -18.02
CA ARG A 5 25.50 -29.38 -18.83
C ARG A 5 24.35 -30.30 -18.41
N TYR A 6 24.61 -31.60 -18.16
CA TYR A 6 23.60 -32.53 -17.68
C TYR A 6 23.09 -32.16 -16.30
N ASN A 7 23.97 -31.73 -15.38
CA ASN A 7 23.59 -31.30 -14.03
C ASN A 7 22.73 -30.02 -14.06
N LEU A 8 23.01 -29.09 -14.99
CA LEU A 8 22.19 -27.92 -15.17
C LEU A 8 20.77 -28.32 -15.63
N ILE A 9 20.68 -29.15 -16.65
CA ILE A 9 19.40 -29.58 -17.24
C ILE A 9 18.57 -30.45 -16.26
N SER A 10 19.22 -31.36 -15.52
CA SER A 10 18.54 -32.28 -14.59
C SER A 10 17.99 -31.57 -13.33
N ASN A 11 18.52 -30.43 -12.95
CA ASN A 11 18.10 -29.67 -11.77
C ASN A 11 17.11 -28.53 -12.07
N THR A 12 16.63 -28.41 -13.31
CA THR A 12 15.68 -27.37 -13.71
C THR A 12 14.30 -27.49 -13.06
N HIS A 13 14.02 -28.56 -12.35
CA HIS A 13 12.68 -28.87 -11.82
C HIS A 13 12.56 -28.90 -10.30
N ALA A 14 13.67 -28.72 -9.53
CA ALA A 14 13.60 -28.77 -8.08
C ALA A 14 14.73 -27.95 -7.43
N GLY A 15 14.36 -26.91 -6.68
CA GLY A 15 15.24 -26.17 -5.79
C GLY A 15 15.52 -24.73 -6.21
N GLU A 16 15.97 -23.94 -5.27
CA GLU A 16 16.46 -22.59 -5.48
C GLU A 16 17.90 -22.64 -6.01
N TRP A 17 18.18 -21.83 -7.05
CA TRP A 17 19.51 -21.70 -7.59
C TRP A 17 20.33 -20.68 -6.80
N ASP A 18 21.47 -21.09 -6.27
CA ASP A 18 22.48 -20.19 -5.74
C ASP A 18 23.27 -19.61 -6.94
N LEU A 19 22.92 -18.40 -7.34
CA LEU A 19 23.46 -17.76 -8.53
C LEU A 19 24.96 -17.48 -8.43
N GLU A 20 25.50 -17.18 -7.23
CA GLU A 20 26.93 -16.97 -7.02
C GLU A 20 27.71 -18.26 -7.27
N LYS A 21 27.21 -19.38 -6.74
CA LYS A 21 27.79 -20.70 -7.00
C LYS A 21 27.61 -21.16 -8.45
N LEU A 22 26.52 -20.73 -9.08
CA LEU A 22 26.29 -21.02 -10.49
C LEU A 22 27.31 -20.30 -11.36
N GLU A 23 27.55 -19.00 -11.11
CA GLU A 23 28.57 -18.21 -11.82
C GLU A 23 29.98 -18.78 -11.62
N GLU A 24 30.35 -19.12 -10.38
CA GLU A 24 31.67 -19.68 -10.07
C GLU A 24 31.86 -21.05 -10.73
N PHE A 25 30.81 -21.89 -10.72
CA PHE A 25 30.91 -23.27 -11.25
C PHE A 25 30.85 -23.34 -12.78
N PHE A 26 30.24 -22.35 -13.45
CA PHE A 26 30.05 -22.28 -14.89
C PHE A 26 30.81 -21.13 -15.56
N ALA A 27 31.76 -20.48 -14.85
CA ALA A 27 32.54 -19.36 -15.36
C ALA A 27 33.33 -19.67 -16.67
N ASP A 28 33.56 -20.95 -16.95
CA ASP A 28 34.27 -21.49 -18.11
C ASP A 28 33.32 -21.96 -19.24
N ILE A 29 32.01 -21.80 -19.09
CA ILE A 29 31.01 -22.25 -20.07
C ILE A 29 30.26 -21.03 -20.62
N ASP A 30 30.26 -20.88 -21.95
CA ASP A 30 29.35 -19.92 -22.60
C ASP A 30 27.94 -20.51 -22.64
N TYR A 31 27.15 -20.16 -21.61
CA TYR A 31 25.78 -20.62 -21.47
C TYR A 31 24.80 -20.05 -22.50
N LYS A 32 25.22 -19.11 -23.36
CA LYS A 32 24.39 -18.60 -24.46
C LYS A 32 24.02 -19.73 -25.43
N ASP A 33 24.92 -20.69 -25.62
CA ASP A 33 24.65 -21.85 -26.48
C ASP A 33 23.69 -22.88 -25.81
N ILE A 34 23.54 -22.82 -24.48
CA ILE A 34 22.70 -23.73 -23.71
C ILE A 34 21.27 -23.20 -23.58
N ILE A 35 21.08 -21.88 -23.60
CA ILE A 35 19.77 -21.23 -23.44
C ILE A 35 18.79 -21.66 -24.55
N CYS A 36 19.26 -21.98 -25.75
CA CYS A 36 18.41 -22.42 -26.86
C CYS A 36 17.74 -23.78 -26.63
N GLU A 37 18.21 -24.59 -25.68
CA GLU A 37 17.67 -25.92 -25.37
C GLU A 37 16.92 -25.97 -24.04
N LEU A 38 16.90 -24.88 -23.29
CA LEU A 38 16.22 -24.82 -21.98
C LEU A 38 14.76 -24.37 -22.16
N PRO A 39 13.82 -24.87 -21.32
CA PRO A 39 12.44 -24.41 -21.33
C PRO A 39 12.32 -22.89 -21.18
N GLU A 40 11.25 -22.28 -21.70
CA GLU A 40 10.99 -20.84 -21.69
C GLU A 40 11.24 -20.13 -20.35
N ILE A 41 11.24 -20.87 -19.25
CA ILE A 41 11.55 -20.36 -17.89
C ILE A 41 12.97 -19.76 -17.77
N PHE A 42 13.91 -20.14 -18.63
CA PHE A 42 15.28 -19.61 -18.67
C PHE A 42 15.51 -18.54 -19.75
N ALA A 43 14.55 -18.33 -20.64
CA ALA A 43 14.55 -17.19 -21.58
C ALA A 43 14.42 -15.84 -20.85
N GLU A 44 14.10 -15.86 -19.55
CA GLU A 44 13.97 -14.70 -18.67
C GLU A 44 15.17 -14.49 -17.72
N LEU A 45 16.29 -15.19 -17.91
CA LEU A 45 17.50 -14.82 -17.17
C LEU A 45 17.86 -13.38 -17.52
N PRO A 46 18.02 -12.49 -16.57
CA PRO A 46 18.33 -11.10 -16.84
C PRO A 46 19.62 -11.05 -17.68
N SER A 47 19.59 -10.26 -18.76
CA SER A 47 20.83 -9.87 -19.44
C SER A 47 21.80 -9.34 -18.38
N THR A 48 23.09 -9.57 -18.55
CA THR A 48 24.17 -9.13 -17.64
C THR A 48 24.08 -7.64 -17.27
N ASP A 49 23.35 -6.83 -18.00
CA ASP A 49 23.06 -5.43 -17.69
C ASP A 49 22.03 -5.22 -16.56
N MET A 50 21.30 -6.27 -16.11
CA MET A 50 20.34 -6.17 -15.00
C MET A 50 20.96 -6.51 -13.63
N VAL A 51 22.14 -7.12 -13.59
CA VAL A 51 22.82 -7.53 -12.35
C VAL A 51 23.52 -6.37 -11.64
N THR A 52 23.64 -5.19 -12.28
CA THR A 52 24.36 -4.05 -11.71
C THR A 52 23.52 -2.97 -11.04
N ALA A 53 22.20 -3.11 -11.01
CA ALA A 53 21.38 -2.18 -10.22
C ALA A 53 21.51 -2.56 -8.74
N LYS A 54 22.32 -1.82 -7.98
CA LYS A 54 22.35 -1.96 -6.52
C LYS A 54 20.91 -1.91 -6.00
N PRO A 55 20.54 -2.81 -5.04
CA PRO A 55 19.28 -2.73 -4.35
C PRO A 55 19.09 -1.30 -3.80
N GLU A 56 17.89 -0.76 -3.89
CA GLU A 56 17.57 0.53 -3.29
C GLU A 56 17.82 0.43 -1.78
N GLU A 57 18.67 1.32 -1.25
CA GLU A 57 18.89 1.40 0.19
C GLU A 57 17.60 1.83 0.88
N THR A 58 17.10 0.99 1.77
CA THR A 58 15.93 1.32 2.59
C THR A 58 16.32 2.36 3.63
N LYS A 59 15.66 3.53 3.60
CA LYS A 59 15.83 4.57 4.61
C LYS A 59 15.14 4.14 5.91
N GLU A 60 15.60 4.67 7.04
CA GLU A 60 14.88 4.54 8.30
C GLU A 60 13.54 5.28 8.16
N ILE A 61 12.45 4.56 8.36
CA ILE A 61 11.09 5.12 8.31
C ILE A 61 10.68 5.48 9.73
N LEU A 62 10.23 6.71 9.88
CA LEU A 62 9.77 7.24 11.16
C LEU A 62 8.26 7.18 11.22
N GLU A 63 7.72 6.72 12.34
CA GLU A 63 6.31 6.93 12.64
C GLU A 63 6.13 8.39 13.03
N ASP A 64 5.04 9.01 12.60
CA ASP A 64 4.69 10.36 12.96
C ASP A 64 3.64 10.39 14.09
N GLU A 65 3.62 11.45 14.86
CA GLU A 65 2.58 11.70 15.85
C GLU A 65 1.30 12.10 15.11
N PHE A 66 0.31 11.21 15.15
CA PHE A 66 -1.02 11.47 14.60
C PHE A 66 -2.04 11.49 15.75
N ASP A 67 -2.43 12.69 16.15
CA ASP A 67 -3.23 12.93 17.37
C ASP A 67 -4.57 13.63 17.10
N GLU A 68 -5.13 13.53 15.90
CA GLU A 68 -6.27 14.38 15.62
C GLU A 68 -7.48 13.70 15.02
N GLY A 69 -8.57 13.85 15.74
CA GLY A 69 -9.90 13.62 15.24
C GLY A 69 -10.26 14.51 14.04
N PRO A 70 -11.36 14.20 13.36
CA PRO A 70 -11.81 15.00 12.22
C PRO A 70 -12.11 16.44 12.63
N VAL A 71 -11.80 17.38 11.73
CA VAL A 71 -12.05 18.82 11.91
C VAL A 71 -13.57 19.07 11.99
N ALA A 72 -14.02 19.92 12.90
CA ALA A 72 -15.46 20.20 13.05
C ALA A 72 -16.05 20.90 11.81
N ASP A 73 -15.38 21.95 11.34
CA ASP A 73 -15.78 22.75 10.18
C ASP A 73 -14.74 22.65 9.06
N PRO A 74 -14.92 21.74 8.08
CA PRO A 74 -13.93 21.50 7.05
C PRO A 74 -13.84 22.68 6.04
N VAL A 75 -12.60 22.97 5.65
CA VAL A 75 -12.27 23.90 4.56
C VAL A 75 -12.47 23.24 3.21
N THR A 76 -12.17 21.94 3.14
CA THR A 76 -12.34 21.11 1.94
C THR A 76 -13.80 20.94 1.56
N LYS A 77 -14.06 20.87 0.26
CA LYS A 77 -15.38 20.58 -0.31
C LYS A 77 -15.33 19.36 -1.20
N PRO A 78 -16.45 18.63 -1.38
CA PRO A 78 -16.52 17.55 -2.35
C PRO A 78 -16.06 18.02 -3.73
N GLY A 79 -15.16 17.25 -4.34
CA GLY A 79 -14.54 17.58 -5.61
C GLY A 79 -13.27 18.41 -5.53
N ASP A 80 -12.84 18.90 -4.38
CA ASP A 80 -11.55 19.59 -4.26
C ASP A 80 -10.39 18.62 -4.49
N LEU A 81 -9.48 19.03 -5.38
CA LEU A 81 -8.22 18.34 -5.66
C LEU A 81 -7.07 19.15 -5.07
N TYR A 82 -6.35 18.53 -4.15
CA TYR A 82 -5.12 19.08 -3.58
C TYR A 82 -3.89 18.46 -4.21
N GLU A 83 -2.88 19.29 -4.47
CA GLU A 83 -1.52 18.87 -4.75
C GLU A 83 -0.67 19.23 -3.52
N LEU A 84 -0.13 18.21 -2.84
CA LEU A 84 0.73 18.31 -1.66
C LEU A 84 2.15 18.02 -2.12
N ASN A 85 2.92 19.04 -2.53
CA ASN A 85 4.08 18.91 -3.38
C ASN A 85 3.73 18.08 -4.63
N GLU A 86 4.27 16.86 -4.77
CA GLU A 86 3.96 15.96 -5.89
C GLU A 86 2.78 15.01 -5.61
N HIS A 87 2.40 14.84 -4.34
CA HIS A 87 1.26 13.99 -3.98
C HIS A 87 -0.07 14.64 -4.36
N ARG A 88 -1.09 13.82 -4.54
CA ARG A 88 -2.44 14.28 -4.86
C ARG A 88 -3.46 13.71 -3.88
N LEU A 89 -4.38 14.55 -3.41
CA LEU A 89 -5.52 14.20 -2.58
C LEU A 89 -6.79 14.74 -3.23
N LEU A 90 -7.72 13.87 -3.59
CA LEU A 90 -9.03 14.25 -4.12
C LEU A 90 -10.12 13.91 -3.12
N CYS A 91 -10.95 14.92 -2.78
CA CYS A 91 -12.15 14.70 -1.99
C CYS A 91 -13.28 14.14 -2.87
N ALA A 92 -13.42 12.81 -2.95
CA ALA A 92 -14.40 12.16 -3.83
C ALA A 92 -14.69 10.71 -3.43
N ASP A 93 -15.75 10.14 -4.04
CA ASP A 93 -16.13 8.75 -3.93
C ASP A 93 -15.18 7.85 -4.72
N SER A 94 -14.63 6.82 -4.05
CA SER A 94 -13.72 5.82 -4.62
C SER A 94 -14.37 4.92 -5.69
N THR A 95 -15.69 4.83 -5.73
CA THR A 95 -16.45 4.10 -6.76
C THR A 95 -16.63 4.91 -8.04
N ASP A 96 -16.45 6.23 -7.99
CA ASP A 96 -16.60 7.12 -9.15
C ASP A 96 -15.34 7.05 -10.04
N MET A 97 -15.47 6.34 -11.16
CA MET A 97 -14.41 6.18 -12.16
C MET A 97 -13.90 7.51 -12.74
N TYR A 98 -14.78 8.51 -12.89
CA TYR A 98 -14.40 9.81 -13.44
C TYR A 98 -13.59 10.62 -12.42
N ALA A 99 -13.95 10.53 -11.14
CA ALA A 99 -13.19 11.14 -10.06
C ALA A 99 -11.78 10.53 -9.99
N VAL A 100 -11.65 9.17 -10.03
CA VAL A 100 -10.35 8.52 -10.09
C VAL A 100 -9.57 8.93 -11.34
N GLY A 101 -10.22 9.05 -12.49
CA GLY A 101 -9.59 9.56 -13.72
C GLY A 101 -9.02 10.97 -13.57
N ARG A 102 -9.73 11.84 -12.88
CA ARG A 102 -9.29 13.21 -12.57
C ARG A 102 -8.11 13.22 -11.59
N LEU A 103 -8.14 12.37 -10.56
CA LEU A 103 -7.02 12.18 -9.64
C LEU A 103 -5.76 11.76 -10.40
N MET A 104 -5.89 10.77 -11.27
CA MET A 104 -4.77 10.16 -11.97
C MET A 104 -4.23 11.00 -13.14
N ASP A 105 -5.03 11.87 -13.74
CA ASP A 105 -4.61 12.82 -14.77
C ASP A 105 -3.78 12.18 -15.90
N GLY A 106 -4.28 11.08 -16.44
CA GLY A 106 -3.62 10.31 -17.49
C GLY A 106 -2.43 9.46 -17.05
N LYS A 107 -2.05 9.48 -15.77
CA LYS A 107 -0.97 8.66 -15.23
C LYS A 107 -1.50 7.31 -14.76
N LEU A 108 -0.59 6.34 -14.56
CA LEU A 108 -0.91 5.01 -14.05
C LEU A 108 -0.08 4.70 -12.80
N ALA A 109 -0.74 4.11 -11.80
CA ALA A 109 -0.09 3.69 -10.57
C ALA A 109 0.82 2.47 -10.81
N GLN A 110 2.01 2.48 -10.19
CA GLN A 110 2.91 1.34 -10.17
C GLN A 110 2.50 0.31 -9.12
N MET A 111 1.87 0.76 -8.06
CA MET A 111 1.45 -0.03 -6.92
C MET A 111 0.17 0.53 -6.33
N VAL A 112 -0.62 -0.32 -5.71
CA VAL A 112 -1.76 0.07 -4.87
C VAL A 112 -1.50 -0.41 -3.44
N PHE A 113 -1.77 0.47 -2.48
CA PHE A 113 -1.96 0.09 -1.08
C PHE A 113 -3.21 0.79 -0.59
N THR A 114 -4.24 0.02 -0.17
CA THR A 114 -5.52 0.63 0.14
C THR A 114 -6.27 -0.14 1.23
N ASP A 115 -7.00 0.60 2.06
CA ASP A 115 -7.72 0.08 3.24
C ASP A 115 -9.20 0.48 3.17
N PRO A 116 -10.01 -0.23 2.37
CA PRO A 116 -11.43 0.08 2.24
C PRO A 116 -12.16 -0.10 3.57
N PRO A 117 -13.26 0.61 3.83
CA PRO A 117 -14.07 0.38 5.01
C PRO A 117 -14.63 -1.05 5.03
N TYR A 118 -14.62 -1.70 6.19
CA TYR A 118 -14.94 -3.14 6.32
C TYR A 118 -16.42 -3.43 6.51
N ASN A 119 -17.30 -2.47 6.20
CA ASN A 119 -18.74 -2.60 6.41
C ASN A 119 -19.11 -3.01 7.86
N VAL A 120 -18.45 -2.41 8.81
CA VAL A 120 -18.66 -2.60 10.26
C VAL A 120 -18.99 -1.26 10.87
N LYS A 121 -19.98 -1.21 11.78
CA LYS A 121 -20.31 0.02 12.50
C LYS A 121 -19.11 0.50 13.32
N VAL A 122 -18.85 1.79 13.27
CA VAL A 122 -17.75 2.39 14.05
C VAL A 122 -17.91 2.08 15.53
N ALA A 123 -19.15 2.10 16.06
CA ALA A 123 -19.45 1.73 17.44
C ALA A 123 -19.03 0.28 17.83
N ASP A 124 -18.93 -0.63 16.86
CA ASP A 124 -18.49 -2.01 17.08
C ASP A 124 -16.96 -2.18 17.02
N ILE A 125 -16.25 -1.17 16.48
CA ILE A 125 -14.79 -1.17 16.33
C ILE A 125 -14.13 -0.41 17.48
N VAL A 126 -14.72 0.73 17.86
CA VAL A 126 -14.19 1.61 18.90
C VAL A 126 -14.52 1.00 20.25
N GLY A 127 -13.51 0.62 21.02
CA GLY A 127 -13.64 0.24 22.42
C GLY A 127 -14.20 1.38 23.28
N LEU A 128 -14.15 1.25 24.60
CA LEU A 128 -14.63 2.25 25.57
C LEU A 128 -13.85 3.60 25.57
N GLY A 129 -13.30 4.02 24.42
CA GLY A 129 -12.61 5.29 24.25
C GLY A 129 -13.51 6.50 24.49
N LYS A 130 -12.90 7.63 24.91
CA LYS A 130 -13.63 8.86 25.27
C LYS A 130 -14.12 9.67 24.06
N ILE A 131 -13.60 9.41 22.87
CA ILE A 131 -13.95 10.16 21.65
C ILE A 131 -15.01 9.39 20.86
N LYS A 132 -16.10 10.07 20.52
CA LYS A 132 -17.11 9.57 19.62
C LYS A 132 -16.69 9.91 18.19
N HIS A 133 -16.42 8.88 17.39
CA HIS A 133 -16.20 9.05 15.96
C HIS A 133 -17.53 9.02 15.23
N ASP A 134 -17.66 9.88 14.21
CA ASP A 134 -18.78 9.81 13.28
C ASP A 134 -18.68 8.47 12.49
N GLU A 135 -19.82 7.94 12.06
CA GLU A 135 -19.85 6.77 11.16
C GLU A 135 -19.18 7.13 9.82
N PHE A 136 -18.52 6.16 9.20
CA PHE A 136 -18.01 6.34 7.85
C PHE A 136 -19.15 6.68 6.90
N LYS A 137 -18.92 7.53 5.92
CA LYS A 137 -19.94 7.95 4.94
C LYS A 137 -20.45 6.77 4.09
N MET A 138 -19.72 5.66 4.03
CA MET A 138 -20.06 4.46 3.27
C MET A 138 -19.48 3.21 3.92
N ALA A 139 -20.15 2.06 3.75
CA ALA A 139 -19.77 0.75 4.27
C ALA A 139 -19.55 0.73 5.80
N SER A 140 -20.52 1.31 6.54
CA SER A 140 -20.58 1.37 8.01
C SER A 140 -21.54 0.32 8.60
N GLY A 141 -21.64 -0.88 7.98
CA GLY A 141 -22.52 -1.95 8.41
C GLY A 141 -23.93 -1.89 7.81
N GLU A 142 -24.21 -0.93 6.94
CA GLU A 142 -25.50 -0.78 6.25
C GLU A 142 -25.64 -1.69 5.01
N MET A 143 -24.54 -2.22 4.49
CA MET A 143 -24.56 -3.06 3.29
C MET A 143 -24.75 -4.52 3.64
N ASN A 144 -25.65 -5.20 2.94
CA ASN A 144 -25.65 -6.66 2.94
C ASN A 144 -24.45 -7.19 2.13
N LYS A 145 -24.18 -8.50 2.24
CA LYS A 145 -23.02 -9.14 1.58
C LYS A 145 -22.92 -8.85 0.09
N SER A 146 -24.04 -8.94 -0.63
CA SER A 146 -24.06 -8.72 -2.08
C SER A 146 -23.74 -7.27 -2.45
N ARG A 147 -24.29 -6.30 -1.71
CA ARG A 147 -24.00 -4.88 -1.93
C ARG A 147 -22.55 -4.54 -1.59
N PHE A 148 -22.03 -5.12 -0.51
CA PHE A 148 -20.64 -4.91 -0.13
C PHE A 148 -19.68 -5.52 -1.13
N THR A 149 -19.96 -6.74 -1.64
CA THR A 149 -19.18 -7.32 -2.74
C THR A 149 -19.20 -6.41 -3.97
N ARG A 150 -20.36 -5.87 -4.34
CA ARG A 150 -20.48 -4.97 -5.50
C ARG A 150 -19.68 -3.66 -5.30
N PHE A 151 -19.75 -3.09 -4.11
CA PHE A 151 -18.92 -1.93 -3.74
C PHE A 151 -17.43 -2.21 -3.95
N LEU A 152 -16.94 -3.36 -3.47
CA LEU A 152 -15.55 -3.78 -3.65
C LEU A 152 -15.20 -4.03 -5.12
N GLU A 153 -16.13 -4.58 -5.92
CA GLU A 153 -15.95 -4.76 -7.36
C GLU A 153 -15.79 -3.42 -8.08
N ASP A 154 -16.62 -2.44 -7.78
CA ASP A 154 -16.57 -1.10 -8.39
C ASP A 154 -15.23 -0.41 -8.05
N VAL A 155 -14.76 -0.50 -6.82
CA VAL A 155 -13.44 -0.01 -6.38
C VAL A 155 -12.31 -0.75 -7.11
N ILE A 156 -12.34 -2.07 -7.14
CA ILE A 156 -11.30 -2.89 -7.79
C ILE A 156 -11.22 -2.59 -9.30
N MET A 157 -12.34 -2.37 -9.97
CA MET A 157 -12.35 -1.96 -11.38
C MET A 157 -11.60 -0.65 -11.59
N ASN A 158 -11.78 0.32 -10.68
CA ASN A 158 -11.04 1.58 -10.71
C ASN A 158 -9.54 1.36 -10.47
N LEU A 159 -9.18 0.56 -9.47
CA LEU A 159 -7.77 0.23 -9.18
C LEU A 159 -7.09 -0.43 -10.38
N ILE A 160 -7.75 -1.41 -11.02
CA ILE A 160 -7.24 -2.11 -12.21
C ILE A 160 -7.05 -1.14 -13.37
N LYS A 161 -8.06 -0.32 -13.65
CA LYS A 161 -8.06 0.61 -14.79
C LYS A 161 -6.94 1.65 -14.71
N TYR A 162 -6.66 2.15 -13.52
CA TYR A 162 -5.71 3.24 -13.30
C TYR A 162 -4.34 2.78 -12.81
N SER A 163 -4.03 1.50 -12.94
CA SER A 163 -2.74 0.92 -12.59
C SER A 163 -2.05 0.27 -13.78
N LYS A 164 -0.72 0.22 -13.74
CA LYS A 164 0.10 -0.41 -14.78
C LYS A 164 -0.14 -1.90 -14.87
N ASN A 165 0.01 -2.46 -16.07
CA ASN A 165 0.08 -3.90 -16.28
C ASN A 165 1.31 -4.46 -15.52
N GLY A 166 1.10 -5.42 -14.62
CA GLY A 166 2.12 -5.96 -13.71
C GLY A 166 2.21 -5.25 -12.36
N SER A 167 1.39 -4.23 -12.07
CA SER A 167 1.35 -3.61 -10.74
C SER A 167 0.86 -4.58 -9.66
N ILE A 168 1.38 -4.42 -8.45
CA ILE A 168 0.97 -5.18 -7.26
C ILE A 168 0.01 -4.32 -6.43
N HIS A 169 -1.10 -4.93 -6.02
CA HIS A 169 -2.15 -4.29 -5.25
C HIS A 169 -2.30 -4.96 -3.89
N TYR A 170 -2.09 -4.20 -2.82
CA TYR A 170 -2.32 -4.61 -1.44
C TYR A 170 -3.66 -4.03 -1.00
N ILE A 171 -4.61 -4.90 -0.63
CA ILE A 171 -5.94 -4.51 -0.18
C ILE A 171 -6.16 -5.09 1.22
N CYS A 172 -6.31 -4.22 2.21
CA CYS A 172 -6.57 -4.61 3.58
C CYS A 172 -8.03 -5.08 3.75
N MET A 173 -8.25 -6.03 4.65
CA MET A 173 -9.59 -6.50 5.02
C MET A 173 -9.57 -7.22 6.37
N ASP A 174 -10.70 -7.18 7.07
CA ASP A 174 -10.91 -7.99 8.27
C ASP A 174 -11.23 -9.46 7.91
N TRP A 175 -11.10 -10.34 8.90
CA TRP A 175 -11.37 -11.76 8.71
C TRP A 175 -12.85 -12.09 8.44
N LYS A 176 -13.80 -11.19 8.80
CA LYS A 176 -15.24 -11.40 8.60
C LYS A 176 -15.68 -11.28 7.15
N HIS A 177 -14.96 -10.45 6.36
CA HIS A 177 -15.31 -10.10 4.99
C HIS A 177 -14.36 -10.70 3.95
N VAL A 178 -13.62 -11.74 4.33
CA VAL A 178 -12.72 -12.51 3.42
C VAL A 178 -13.46 -12.98 2.17
N ASN A 179 -14.71 -13.46 2.32
CA ASN A 179 -15.47 -14.01 1.20
C ASN A 179 -15.87 -12.93 0.20
N GLU A 180 -16.29 -11.77 0.68
CA GLU A 180 -16.70 -10.63 -0.15
C GLU A 180 -15.51 -10.10 -0.95
N LEU A 181 -14.36 -9.87 -0.30
CA LEU A 181 -13.16 -9.43 -1.00
C LEU A 181 -12.57 -10.49 -1.93
N SER A 182 -12.56 -11.76 -1.52
CA SER A 182 -12.12 -12.86 -2.40
C SER A 182 -13.00 -13.00 -3.65
N THR A 183 -14.30 -12.70 -3.52
CA THR A 183 -15.24 -12.73 -4.65
C THR A 183 -14.98 -11.56 -5.59
N ALA A 184 -14.89 -10.34 -5.08
CA ALA A 184 -14.58 -9.15 -5.86
C ALA A 184 -13.17 -9.25 -6.50
N GLY A 185 -12.21 -9.82 -5.77
CA GLY A 185 -10.83 -10.03 -6.23
C GLY A 185 -10.66 -10.96 -7.43
N LYS A 186 -11.72 -11.70 -7.84
CA LYS A 186 -11.71 -12.48 -9.10
C LYS A 186 -11.60 -11.61 -10.36
N LEU A 187 -11.78 -10.31 -10.24
CA LEU A 187 -11.52 -9.35 -11.32
C LEU A 187 -10.03 -9.24 -11.66
N TYR A 188 -9.14 -9.54 -10.73
CA TYR A 188 -7.70 -9.56 -10.97
C TYR A 188 -7.28 -10.81 -11.76
N GLN A 189 -6.18 -10.71 -12.47
CA GLN A 189 -5.59 -11.83 -13.20
C GLN A 189 -4.98 -12.87 -12.27
N GLU A 190 -4.46 -12.44 -11.13
CA GLU A 190 -3.72 -13.29 -10.21
C GLU A 190 -3.90 -12.86 -8.77
N PHE A 191 -4.31 -13.80 -7.91
CA PHE A 191 -4.17 -13.67 -6.47
C PHE A 191 -2.80 -14.19 -6.09
N LYS A 192 -1.90 -13.28 -5.69
CA LYS A 192 -0.49 -13.64 -5.44
C LYS A 192 -0.29 -14.24 -4.06
N GLN A 193 -0.83 -13.61 -3.02
CA GLN A 193 -0.55 -13.99 -1.64
C GLN A 193 -1.59 -13.42 -0.68
N LEU A 194 -1.74 -14.04 0.47
CA LEU A 194 -2.38 -13.48 1.63
C LEU A 194 -1.33 -13.18 2.69
N ILE A 195 -1.24 -11.92 3.10
CA ILE A 195 -0.35 -11.48 4.18
C ILE A 195 -1.18 -11.37 5.46
N ILE A 196 -0.61 -11.86 6.55
CA ILE A 196 -1.16 -11.72 7.89
C ILE A 196 -0.35 -10.64 8.61
N TRP A 197 -0.95 -9.48 8.82
CA TRP A 197 -0.37 -8.47 9.69
C TRP A 197 -0.70 -8.82 11.14
N VAL A 198 0.31 -9.23 11.89
CA VAL A 198 0.20 -9.56 13.31
C VAL A 198 0.52 -8.33 14.14
N LYS A 199 -0.42 -7.97 15.02
CA LYS A 199 -0.29 -6.88 16.00
C LYS A 199 0.26 -7.43 17.30
N ASP A 200 0.91 -6.59 18.09
CA ASP A 200 1.41 -6.96 19.43
C ASP A 200 0.30 -7.13 20.47
N ASN A 201 -0.86 -6.49 20.27
CA ASN A 201 -2.03 -6.61 21.16
C ASN A 201 -3.23 -7.20 20.44
N GLY A 202 -3.94 -8.10 21.14
CA GLY A 202 -5.26 -8.60 20.70
C GLY A 202 -6.34 -7.56 20.95
N GLY A 203 -7.10 -7.23 19.90
CA GLY A 203 -8.30 -6.40 19.99
C GLY A 203 -9.48 -7.12 20.67
N MET A 204 -10.66 -6.50 20.64
CA MET A 204 -11.91 -7.10 21.10
C MET A 204 -12.25 -8.35 20.27
N GLY A 205 -12.92 -9.30 20.86
CA GLY A 205 -13.37 -10.52 20.18
C GLY A 205 -14.49 -11.21 20.93
N THR A 206 -15.28 -12.03 20.24
CA THR A 206 -16.38 -12.77 20.82
C THR A 206 -16.01 -14.18 21.28
N PHE A 207 -15.03 -14.79 20.62
CA PHE A 207 -14.51 -16.12 20.95
C PHE A 207 -13.00 -16.07 21.14
N TYR A 208 -12.24 -15.72 20.07
CA TYR A 208 -10.84 -15.35 20.18
C TYR A 208 -10.68 -13.84 20.00
N ARG A 209 -9.68 -13.25 20.66
CA ARG A 209 -9.29 -11.87 20.39
C ARG A 209 -8.61 -11.79 19.03
N SER A 210 -9.02 -10.83 18.19
CA SER A 210 -8.38 -10.57 16.92
C SER A 210 -7.03 -9.86 17.13
N GLN A 211 -5.95 -10.54 16.80
CA GLN A 211 -4.59 -9.98 16.89
C GLN A 211 -3.97 -9.79 15.50
N HIS A 212 -4.76 -9.84 14.44
CA HIS A 212 -4.29 -9.71 13.08
C HIS A 212 -5.28 -8.95 12.20
N GLU A 213 -4.76 -8.44 11.10
CA GLU A 213 -5.52 -8.04 9.93
C GLU A 213 -4.97 -8.76 8.69
N LEU A 214 -5.78 -8.84 7.65
CA LEU A 214 -5.44 -9.51 6.41
C LEU A 214 -5.10 -8.47 5.36
N ILE A 215 -4.06 -8.75 4.54
CA ILE A 215 -3.72 -7.93 3.39
C ILE A 215 -3.69 -8.87 2.18
N PHE A 216 -4.65 -8.69 1.30
CA PHE A 216 -4.77 -9.46 0.07
C PHE A 216 -3.85 -8.85 -0.98
N VAL A 217 -2.98 -9.67 -1.56
CA VAL A 217 -2.04 -9.23 -2.59
C VAL A 217 -2.49 -9.77 -3.93
N TYR A 218 -2.84 -8.85 -4.83
CA TYR A 218 -3.23 -9.16 -6.19
C TYR A 218 -2.23 -8.59 -7.18
N LYS A 219 -2.19 -9.16 -8.38
CA LYS A 219 -1.44 -8.62 -9.50
C LYS A 219 -2.40 -8.19 -10.60
N ASN A 220 -2.21 -6.97 -11.09
CA ASN A 220 -2.96 -6.42 -12.21
C ASN A 220 -2.33 -6.84 -13.55
N GLY A 221 -3.09 -7.58 -14.36
CA GLY A 221 -2.66 -8.01 -15.68
C GLY A 221 -1.57 -9.09 -15.67
N LYS A 222 -0.99 -9.35 -16.86
CA LYS A 222 0.00 -10.42 -17.08
C LYS A 222 1.45 -9.90 -17.13
N GLY A 223 1.65 -8.59 -17.09
CA GLY A 223 2.98 -7.97 -17.14
C GLY A 223 3.88 -8.41 -15.99
N LYS A 224 5.19 -8.27 -16.16
CA LYS A 224 6.17 -8.50 -15.10
C LYS A 224 5.97 -7.46 -13.99
N HIS A 225 5.92 -7.90 -12.74
CA HIS A 225 5.87 -7.01 -11.58
C HIS A 225 7.29 -6.66 -11.12
N ILE A 226 7.43 -5.53 -10.45
CA ILE A 226 8.66 -5.21 -9.73
C ILE A 226 8.71 -6.11 -8.50
N ASN A 227 9.85 -6.78 -8.29
CA ASN A 227 10.16 -7.59 -7.11
C ASN A 227 11.55 -7.17 -6.61
N ASN A 228 11.58 -6.35 -5.57
CA ASN A 228 12.84 -5.79 -5.05
C ASN A 228 13.46 -6.63 -3.95
N PHE A 229 12.84 -7.74 -3.51
CA PHE A 229 13.38 -8.60 -2.46
C PHE A 229 13.85 -9.98 -2.96
N GLU A 230 13.32 -10.47 -4.09
CA GLU A 230 13.75 -11.72 -4.76
C GLU A 230 14.09 -12.85 -3.77
N LEU A 231 13.14 -13.18 -2.88
CA LEU A 231 13.30 -14.19 -1.82
C LEU A 231 14.51 -13.97 -0.88
N GLY A 232 14.98 -12.73 -0.75
CA GLY A 232 16.09 -12.35 0.12
C GLY A 232 17.42 -12.09 -0.60
N GLN A 233 17.52 -12.38 -1.88
CA GLN A 233 18.75 -12.15 -2.67
C GLN A 233 19.18 -10.68 -2.68
N ASN A 234 18.22 -9.75 -2.59
CA ASN A 234 18.47 -8.32 -2.53
C ASN A 234 18.57 -7.78 -1.07
N GLY A 235 18.92 -8.63 -0.11
CA GLY A 235 19.14 -8.24 1.29
C GLY A 235 17.85 -7.98 2.09
N ARG A 236 16.66 -8.15 1.50
CA ARG A 236 15.37 -8.01 2.18
C ARG A 236 14.64 -9.35 2.21
N TYR A 237 14.72 -10.05 3.33
CA TYR A 237 13.99 -11.28 3.55
C TYR A 237 12.54 -10.96 3.97
N ARG A 238 11.57 -11.31 3.12
CA ARG A 238 10.15 -11.02 3.33
C ARG A 238 9.34 -12.31 3.41
N THR A 239 8.51 -12.41 4.43
CA THR A 239 7.52 -13.48 4.57
C THR A 239 6.11 -12.89 4.46
N ASN A 240 5.10 -13.75 4.39
CA ASN A 240 3.71 -13.33 4.42
C ASN A 240 3.13 -13.15 5.85
N VAL A 241 3.98 -13.20 6.86
CA VAL A 241 3.63 -12.83 8.23
C VAL A 241 4.38 -11.55 8.57
N TRP A 242 3.62 -10.45 8.66
CA TRP A 242 4.15 -9.13 8.95
C TRP A 242 3.91 -8.78 10.40
N GLN A 243 4.98 -8.47 11.14
CA GLN A 243 4.92 -8.08 12.55
C GLN A 243 5.18 -6.58 12.67
N PHE A 244 4.13 -5.82 12.85
CA PHE A 244 4.19 -4.39 13.13
C PHE A 244 3.30 -4.10 14.32
N ALA A 245 3.79 -3.28 15.25
CA ALA A 245 3.02 -2.83 16.38
C ALA A 245 1.71 -2.18 15.91
N GLY A 246 0.61 -2.56 16.52
CA GLY A 246 -0.65 -1.83 16.33
C GLY A 246 -0.55 -0.47 17.03
N MET A 247 -1.30 0.53 16.58
CA MET A 247 -1.28 1.86 17.19
C MET A 247 -1.67 1.85 18.69
N ASN A 248 -2.36 0.81 19.15
CA ASN A 248 -2.78 0.64 20.56
C ASN A 248 -1.78 -0.17 21.42
N SER A 249 -0.50 -0.23 21.06
CA SER A 249 0.49 -1.06 21.74
C SER A 249 0.85 -0.56 23.13
N VAL A 250 0.90 -1.48 24.10
CA VAL A 250 1.33 -1.19 25.48
C VAL A 250 2.82 -0.88 25.49
N GLY A 251 3.21 0.32 25.94
CA GLY A 251 4.62 0.76 26.03
C GLY A 251 5.01 1.81 25.01
N ASN A 252 4.16 2.16 24.09
CA ASN A 252 4.31 3.37 23.29
C ASN A 252 4.08 4.58 24.21
N LYS A 253 5.10 5.46 24.38
CA LYS A 253 4.99 6.67 25.21
C LYS A 253 3.95 7.66 24.70
N GLU A 254 3.49 7.45 23.47
CA GLU A 254 2.48 8.23 22.76
C GLU A 254 1.05 7.70 22.97
N ARG A 255 0.87 6.72 23.87
CA ARG A 255 -0.40 6.02 24.11
C ARG A 255 -1.58 6.94 24.45
N ASP A 256 -1.30 8.05 25.15
CA ASP A 256 -2.36 8.99 25.59
C ASP A 256 -2.90 9.82 24.41
N ALA A 257 -2.09 9.98 23.32
CA ALA A 257 -2.47 10.66 22.10
C ALA A 257 -3.15 9.73 21.07
N LEU A 258 -2.88 8.42 21.14
CA LEU A 258 -3.30 7.40 20.16
C LEU A 258 -4.58 6.64 20.55
N GLU A 259 -5.18 6.93 21.71
CA GLU A 259 -6.46 6.32 22.12
C GLU A 259 -7.61 6.64 21.15
N ASP A 260 -7.41 7.55 20.22
CA ASP A 260 -8.47 8.17 19.42
C ASP A 260 -8.64 7.66 17.99
N HIS A 261 -7.70 6.84 17.44
CA HIS A 261 -7.82 6.29 16.09
C HIS A 261 -7.57 4.77 16.02
N PRO A 262 -8.64 3.95 16.10
CA PRO A 262 -8.50 2.48 16.11
C PRO A 262 -8.05 1.86 14.79
N THR A 263 -7.94 2.63 13.69
CA THR A 263 -7.75 2.10 12.32
C THR A 263 -6.51 2.62 11.59
N VAL A 264 -5.64 3.40 12.25
CA VAL A 264 -4.42 3.92 11.60
C VAL A 264 -3.44 2.78 11.32
N LYS A 265 -2.99 2.67 10.07
CA LYS A 265 -1.94 1.72 9.68
C LYS A 265 -0.56 2.29 10.04
N PRO A 266 0.41 1.47 10.51
CA PRO A 266 1.78 1.91 10.72
C PRO A 266 2.43 2.42 9.43
N VAL A 267 3.14 3.54 9.49
CA VAL A 267 3.87 4.10 8.33
C VAL A 267 4.91 3.11 7.81
N LYS A 268 5.62 2.45 8.72
CA LYS A 268 6.63 1.42 8.39
C LYS A 268 6.05 0.25 7.59
N LEU A 269 4.84 -0.20 7.93
CA LEU A 269 4.17 -1.30 7.22
C LEU A 269 3.91 -0.94 5.76
N VAL A 270 3.38 0.27 5.52
CA VAL A 270 3.06 0.77 4.17
C VAL A 270 4.34 1.04 3.37
N ALA A 271 5.35 1.65 4.01
CA ALA A 271 6.66 1.90 3.41
C ALA A 271 7.36 0.60 2.98
N ASP A 272 7.31 -0.44 3.81
CA ASP A 272 7.86 -1.76 3.49
C ASP A 272 7.20 -2.38 2.25
N ALA A 273 5.87 -2.27 2.14
CA ALA A 273 5.15 -2.69 0.93
C ALA A 273 5.59 -1.89 -0.30
N MET A 274 5.85 -0.57 -0.16
CA MET A 274 6.35 0.27 -1.25
C MET A 274 7.75 -0.16 -1.69
N TYR A 275 8.64 -0.44 -0.74
CA TYR A 275 9.98 -0.96 -1.05
C TYR A 275 9.94 -2.32 -1.76
N ASP A 276 8.95 -3.17 -1.48
CA ASP A 276 8.84 -4.51 -2.06
C ASP A 276 8.58 -4.49 -3.58
N CYS A 277 7.76 -3.55 -4.09
CA CYS A 277 7.27 -3.62 -5.47
C CYS A 277 7.16 -2.28 -6.21
N SER A 278 7.90 -1.26 -5.77
CA SER A 278 7.98 0.03 -6.45
C SER A 278 9.40 0.60 -6.39
N LYS A 279 9.68 1.68 -7.13
CA LYS A 279 10.95 2.42 -7.14
C LYS A 279 10.67 3.88 -6.78
N GLU A 280 11.72 4.64 -6.43
CA GLU A 280 11.60 6.09 -6.25
C GLU A 280 10.89 6.74 -7.45
N GLY A 281 10.08 7.77 -7.19
CA GLY A 281 9.23 8.42 -8.18
C GLY A 281 8.01 7.61 -8.64
N SER A 282 7.82 6.36 -8.19
CA SER A 282 6.64 5.56 -8.54
C SER A 282 5.37 6.13 -7.93
N ILE A 283 4.27 6.12 -8.69
CA ILE A 283 2.95 6.50 -8.19
C ILE A 283 2.34 5.32 -7.43
N ILE A 284 1.93 5.60 -6.20
CA ILE A 284 1.19 4.70 -5.31
C ILE A 284 -0.25 5.20 -5.26
N LEU A 285 -1.21 4.35 -5.58
CA LEU A 285 -2.64 4.69 -5.55
C LEU A 285 -3.29 4.15 -4.28
N ASP A 286 -4.03 5.03 -3.60
CA ASP A 286 -4.83 4.69 -2.43
C ASP A 286 -6.19 5.39 -2.51
N LEU A 287 -7.25 4.62 -2.74
CA LEU A 287 -8.60 5.16 -2.88
C LEU A 287 -9.34 5.34 -1.54
N PHE A 288 -8.69 4.99 -0.42
CA PHE A 288 -9.21 5.14 0.94
C PHE A 288 -8.10 5.61 1.88
N LEU A 289 -7.67 6.85 1.71
CA LEU A 289 -6.52 7.39 2.43
C LEU A 289 -6.64 7.37 3.96
N GLY A 290 -7.87 7.28 4.49
CA GLY A 290 -8.12 7.19 5.93
C GLY A 290 -7.36 8.27 6.72
N SER A 291 -6.36 7.88 7.49
CA SER A 291 -5.51 8.80 8.24
C SER A 291 -4.42 9.51 7.41
N GLY A 292 -4.20 9.10 6.15
CA GLY A 292 -3.14 9.65 5.28
C GLY A 292 -1.77 8.96 5.41
N THR A 293 -1.69 7.82 6.05
CA THR A 293 -0.45 7.07 6.23
C THR A 293 0.29 6.80 4.93
N THR A 294 -0.44 6.51 3.85
CA THR A 294 0.14 6.26 2.52
C THR A 294 0.87 7.49 1.97
N ILE A 295 0.40 8.72 2.25
CA ILE A 295 1.09 9.96 1.85
C ILE A 295 2.42 10.08 2.60
N ILE A 296 2.41 9.89 3.93
CA ILE A 296 3.60 10.00 4.76
C ILE A 296 4.64 8.92 4.41
N ALA A 297 4.19 7.69 4.15
CA ALA A 297 5.07 6.61 3.70
C ALA A 297 5.67 6.90 2.32
N ALA A 298 4.87 7.45 1.39
CA ALA A 298 5.33 7.82 0.06
C ALA A 298 6.38 8.94 0.11
N GLU A 299 6.15 10.00 0.92
CA GLU A 299 7.12 11.08 1.13
C GLU A 299 8.46 10.54 1.63
N GLN A 300 8.45 9.72 2.70
CA GLN A 300 9.68 9.19 3.30
C GLN A 300 10.45 8.23 2.37
N THR A 301 9.74 7.53 1.50
CA THR A 301 10.35 6.57 0.58
C THR A 301 10.68 7.15 -0.80
N GLY A 302 10.41 8.43 -1.04
CA GLY A 302 10.61 9.07 -2.34
C GLY A 302 9.61 8.61 -3.41
N ARG A 303 8.45 8.08 -2.99
CA ARG A 303 7.33 7.75 -3.88
C ARG A 303 6.33 8.89 -3.92
N VAL A 304 5.38 8.80 -4.82
CA VAL A 304 4.32 9.80 -4.98
C VAL A 304 2.97 9.14 -4.71
N CYS A 305 2.23 9.62 -3.72
CA CYS A 305 0.90 9.12 -3.40
C CYS A 305 -0.17 9.90 -4.19
N PHE A 306 -1.03 9.17 -4.90
CA PHE A 306 -2.27 9.68 -5.46
C PHE A 306 -3.42 9.01 -4.71
N GLY A 307 -4.21 9.79 -3.96
CA GLY A 307 -5.20 9.22 -3.08
C GLY A 307 -6.53 9.94 -3.07
N GLN A 308 -7.55 9.21 -2.64
CA GLN A 308 -8.91 9.71 -2.43
C GLN A 308 -9.34 9.59 -0.98
N GLU A 309 -10.23 10.49 -0.61
CA GLU A 309 -10.97 10.47 0.62
C GLU A 309 -12.36 11.08 0.38
N MET A 310 -13.38 10.42 0.86
CA MET A 310 -14.76 10.89 0.66
C MET A 310 -15.20 11.95 1.66
N ASP A 311 -14.61 11.91 2.86
CA ASP A 311 -14.97 12.82 3.93
C ASP A 311 -14.10 14.08 3.94
N GLU A 312 -14.74 15.24 3.82
CA GLU A 312 -14.10 16.54 3.79
C GLU A 312 -13.29 16.81 5.07
N LYS A 313 -13.81 16.40 6.21
CA LYS A 313 -13.16 16.55 7.53
C LYS A 313 -11.85 15.77 7.57
N TYR A 314 -11.89 14.53 7.05
CA TYR A 314 -10.69 13.70 6.97
C TYR A 314 -9.71 14.19 5.89
N CYS A 315 -10.17 14.83 4.82
CA CYS A 315 -9.26 15.50 3.87
C CYS A 315 -8.45 16.60 4.56
N ASP A 316 -9.09 17.45 5.35
CA ASP A 316 -8.39 18.51 6.11
C ASP A 316 -7.41 17.93 7.13
N THR A 317 -7.78 16.84 7.80
CA THR A 317 -6.90 16.15 8.75
C THR A 317 -5.62 15.65 8.07
N LYS A 318 -5.70 15.10 6.84
CA LYS A 318 -4.53 14.64 6.07
C LYS A 318 -3.63 15.80 5.65
N ILE A 319 -4.22 16.90 5.20
CA ILE A 319 -3.47 18.12 4.85
C ILE A 319 -2.72 18.63 6.07
N ARG A 320 -3.37 18.69 7.23
CA ARG A 320 -2.77 19.07 8.50
C ARG A 320 -1.62 18.13 8.89
N ARG A 321 -1.85 16.81 8.85
CA ARG A 321 -0.82 15.80 9.15
C ARG A 321 0.41 15.99 8.26
N TYR A 322 0.20 16.16 6.95
CA TYR A 322 1.29 16.38 6.00
C TYR A 322 2.04 17.69 6.29
N LEU A 323 1.34 18.80 6.54
CA LEU A 323 1.97 20.07 6.90
C LEU A 323 2.83 19.97 8.17
N ARG A 324 2.35 19.27 9.19
CA ARG A 324 3.09 19.04 10.44
C ARG A 324 4.31 18.17 10.22
N PHE A 325 4.15 17.07 9.49
CA PHE A 325 5.25 16.19 9.12
C PHE A 325 6.36 16.98 8.39
N MET A 326 6.03 17.71 7.35
CA MET A 326 7.01 18.49 6.59
C MET A 326 7.69 19.56 7.44
N LYS A 327 6.95 20.24 8.32
CA LYS A 327 7.49 21.23 9.26
C LYS A 327 8.44 20.59 10.27
N GLN A 328 8.09 19.45 10.83
CA GLN A 328 8.90 18.72 11.81
C GLN A 328 10.28 18.36 11.25
N TYR A 329 10.35 17.97 9.99
CA TYR A 329 11.59 17.60 9.33
C TYR A 329 12.25 18.73 8.53
N GLY A 330 11.70 19.94 8.60
CA GLY A 330 12.27 21.12 7.91
C GLY A 330 12.20 21.05 6.39
N HIS A 331 11.27 20.28 5.84
CA HIS A 331 11.09 20.17 4.41
C HIS A 331 10.19 21.28 3.84
N PRO A 332 10.50 21.82 2.66
CA PRO A 332 9.63 22.81 2.02
C PRO A 332 8.32 22.15 1.59
N VAL A 333 7.22 22.90 1.71
CA VAL A 333 5.91 22.43 1.31
C VAL A 333 5.19 23.48 0.47
N THR A 334 4.62 23.04 -0.65
CA THR A 334 3.70 23.81 -1.48
C THR A 334 2.41 23.02 -1.62
N ILE A 335 1.29 23.68 -1.26
CA ILE A 335 -0.04 23.07 -1.43
C ILE A 335 -0.81 23.89 -2.45
N LYS A 336 -1.42 23.19 -3.43
CA LYS A 336 -2.38 23.79 -4.35
C LYS A 336 -3.75 23.16 -4.11
N ARG A 337 -4.79 23.95 -4.29
CA ARG A 337 -6.18 23.48 -4.34
C ARG A 337 -6.75 23.83 -5.72
N ASN A 338 -7.17 22.82 -6.46
CA ASN A 338 -7.72 22.97 -7.82
C ASN A 338 -6.75 23.74 -8.75
N GLY A 339 -5.44 23.49 -8.64
CA GLY A 339 -4.39 24.14 -9.43
C GLY A 339 -3.91 25.50 -8.92
N VAL A 340 -4.55 26.06 -7.89
CA VAL A 340 -4.18 27.36 -7.30
C VAL A 340 -3.37 27.17 -6.03
N VAL A 341 -2.18 27.78 -5.94
CA VAL A 341 -1.32 27.74 -4.75
C VAL A 341 -2.04 28.41 -3.57
N LEU A 342 -2.06 27.72 -2.43
CA LEU A 342 -2.63 28.25 -1.20
C LEU A 342 -1.63 29.16 -0.50
N GLU A 343 -2.06 30.36 -0.16
CA GLU A 343 -1.29 31.32 0.60
C GLU A 343 -1.22 30.94 2.10
N SER A 344 -0.26 31.52 2.84
CA SER A 344 -0.04 31.21 4.26
C SER A 344 -1.30 31.40 5.12
N THR A 345 -2.15 32.36 4.80
CA THR A 345 -3.42 32.62 5.49
C THR A 345 -4.46 31.52 5.24
N GLU A 346 -4.42 30.88 4.07
CA GLU A 346 -5.29 29.75 3.75
C GLU A 346 -4.76 28.45 4.37
N LEU A 347 -3.44 28.24 4.34
CA LEU A 347 -2.79 27.10 4.99
C LEU A 347 -3.01 27.10 6.51
N ALA A 348 -3.06 28.29 7.13
CA ALA A 348 -3.35 28.42 8.56
C ALA A 348 -4.74 27.90 8.97
N LYS A 349 -5.68 27.75 8.03
CA LYS A 349 -7.01 27.19 8.30
C LYS A 349 -6.98 25.67 8.51
N PHE A 350 -5.93 25.00 8.07
CA PHE A 350 -5.73 23.55 8.27
C PHE A 350 -4.95 23.23 9.54
N LEU A 351 -4.27 24.20 10.15
CA LEU A 351 -3.44 24.04 11.35
C LEU A 351 -4.18 24.41 12.63
#